data_4fe5866be699e29f61c0e5288470f640
#
_entry.id   4fe5866be699e29f61c0e5288470f640
#
_cell.length_a   1.000
_cell.length_b   1.000
_cell.length_c   1.000
_cell.angle_alpha   90.00
_cell.angle_beta   90.00
_cell.angle_gamma   90.00
#
_symmetry.space_group_name_H-M   'P 1'
#
loop_
_entity.id
_entity.type
_entity.pdbx_description
1 polymer ?
#
loop_
_entity_poly.entity_id
_entity_poly.type
_entity_poly.pdbx_seq_one_letter_code
_entity_poly.pdbx_strand_id
1 'polypeptide(L)'
;MKTTHKALIALLTLAGASAFAQAPAASAPGTNTPRIDKREARQQARIAQGAASGSLTAKETQHLEKEQGRIDNAEAKAKADGTVTAKERRHLAAMQDGTSRDIHRKKHNARTASAPG
;
A
#
# COMPACT_ATOMS: atom_id res chain seq x y z
N MET A 1 -42.67 -33.45 44.36
CA MET A 1 -42.23 -32.17 44.85
C MET A 1 -41.60 -31.42 43.72
N LYS A 2 -42.27 -30.44 43.29
CA LYS A 2 -42.05 -29.77 42.02
C LYS A 2 -41.25 -28.52 42.24
N THR A 3 -40.05 -28.42 41.71
CA THR A 3 -39.30 -27.20 41.64
C THR A 3 -38.97 -26.92 40.16
N THR A 4 -39.84 -26.15 39.59
CA THR A 4 -39.65 -25.57 38.27
C THR A 4 -38.59 -24.47 38.35
N HIS A 5 -37.40 -24.79 37.90
CA HIS A 5 -36.41 -23.76 37.67
C HIS A 5 -36.66 -23.16 36.31
N LYS A 6 -37.27 -22.00 36.32
CA LYS A 6 -37.36 -21.14 35.16
C LYS A 6 -35.97 -20.61 34.88
N ALA A 7 -35.30 -21.22 33.93
CA ALA A 7 -34.07 -20.64 33.38
C ALA A 7 -34.43 -19.38 32.62
N LEU A 8 -34.05 -18.26 33.17
CA LEU A 8 -34.11 -16.99 32.51
C LEU A 8 -32.94 -16.92 31.55
N ILE A 9 -33.18 -17.21 30.30
CA ILE A 9 -32.21 -16.98 29.26
C ILE A 9 -32.23 -15.49 28.96
N ALA A 10 -31.33 -14.78 29.55
CA ALA A 10 -31.06 -13.40 29.16
C ALA A 10 -30.38 -13.45 27.80
N LEU A 11 -31.14 -13.19 26.77
CA LEU A 11 -30.63 -12.99 25.43
C LEU A 11 -29.93 -11.63 25.40
N LEU A 12 -28.62 -11.65 25.62
CA LEU A 12 -27.80 -10.47 25.46
C LEU A 12 -27.53 -10.28 23.96
N THR A 13 -28.41 -9.58 23.30
CA THR A 13 -28.17 -9.09 21.95
C THR A 13 -27.13 -7.99 22.03
N LEU A 14 -25.88 -8.38 21.91
CA LEU A 14 -24.80 -7.45 21.71
C LEU A 14 -24.82 -7.00 20.25
N ALA A 15 -25.67 -6.05 19.97
CA ALA A 15 -25.60 -5.29 18.73
C ALA A 15 -24.40 -4.36 18.82
N GLY A 16 -23.22 -4.93 18.67
CA GLY A 16 -22.01 -4.17 18.45
C GLY A 16 -21.96 -3.66 17.02
N ALA A 17 -22.76 -2.70 16.70
CA ALA A 17 -22.52 -1.88 15.54
C ALA A 17 -21.33 -0.99 15.84
N SER A 18 -20.14 -1.55 15.75
CA SER A 18 -18.93 -0.75 15.65
C SER A 18 -18.93 -0.10 14.29
N ALA A 19 -19.70 0.95 14.16
CA ALA A 19 -19.47 1.91 13.11
C ALA A 19 -18.10 2.52 13.40
N PHE A 20 -17.08 1.93 12.83
CA PHE A 20 -15.80 2.62 12.70
C PHE A 20 -15.98 3.74 11.69
N ALA A 21 -16.65 4.78 12.12
CA ALA A 21 -16.48 6.06 11.51
C ALA A 21 -15.06 6.48 11.84
N GLN A 22 -14.11 6.04 11.03
CA GLN A 22 -12.82 6.68 11.00
C GLN A 22 -13.07 8.07 10.45
N ALA A 23 -13.26 9.00 11.36
CA ALA A 23 -13.15 10.39 11.00
C ALA A 23 -11.80 10.55 10.29
N PRO A 24 -11.75 11.20 9.11
CA PRO A 24 -10.47 11.53 8.52
C PRO A 24 -9.70 12.27 9.58
N ALA A 25 -8.64 11.66 10.07
CA ALA A 25 -7.78 12.27 11.06
C ALA A 25 -7.31 13.58 10.47
N ALA A 26 -7.80 14.68 11.00
CA ALA A 26 -7.35 16.00 10.63
C ALA A 26 -5.84 15.98 10.83
N SER A 27 -5.14 16.22 9.77
CA SER A 27 -3.72 16.16 9.52
C SER A 27 -2.89 16.79 10.63
N ALA A 28 -2.70 16.07 11.72
CA ALA A 28 -1.53 16.32 12.54
C ALA A 28 -0.31 15.94 11.70
N PRO A 29 0.79 16.71 11.75
CA PRO A 29 2.04 16.27 11.17
C PRO A 29 2.45 14.97 11.89
N GLY A 30 2.13 13.87 11.28
CA GLY A 30 2.31 12.54 11.82
C GLY A 30 2.88 11.63 10.75
N THR A 31 2.54 10.37 10.85
CA THR A 31 2.97 9.34 9.92
C THR A 31 2.14 9.25 8.65
N ASN A 32 1.13 10.11 8.49
CA ASN A 32 0.21 10.05 7.37
C ASN A 32 0.87 10.56 6.06
N THR A 33 0.90 9.70 5.05
CA THR A 33 1.57 9.95 3.76
C THR A 33 0.64 9.71 2.56
N PRO A 34 -0.57 10.29 2.51
CA PRO A 34 -1.60 9.91 1.54
C PRO A 34 -1.20 10.16 0.08
N ARG A 35 -0.32 11.09 -0.20
CA ARG A 35 0.20 11.33 -1.55
C ARG A 35 1.19 10.25 -1.98
N ILE A 36 2.01 9.79 -1.04
CA ILE A 36 2.96 8.71 -1.24
C ILE A 36 2.18 7.42 -1.46
N ASP A 37 1.24 7.10 -0.60
CA ASP A 37 0.40 5.90 -0.67
C ASP A 37 -0.36 5.81 -2.02
N LYS A 38 -0.97 6.91 -2.45
CA LYS A 38 -1.67 6.97 -3.75
C LYS A 38 -0.72 6.75 -4.92
N ARG A 39 0.49 7.26 -4.82
CA ARG A 39 1.48 7.13 -5.87
C ARG A 39 2.00 5.70 -5.95
N GLU A 40 2.27 5.07 -4.83
CA GLU A 40 2.63 3.66 -4.75
C GLU A 40 1.55 2.78 -5.38
N ALA A 41 0.29 2.97 -5.01
CA ALA A 41 -0.82 2.23 -5.60
C ALA A 41 -0.86 2.34 -7.13
N ARG A 42 -0.62 3.53 -7.67
CA ARG A 42 -0.55 3.74 -9.14
C ARG A 42 0.66 3.05 -9.75
N GLN A 43 1.81 3.08 -9.09
CA GLN A 43 3.02 2.41 -9.55
C GLN A 43 2.81 0.90 -9.56
N GLN A 44 2.28 0.34 -8.50
CA GLN A 44 1.91 -1.08 -8.40
C GLN A 44 0.97 -1.51 -9.54
N ALA A 45 -0.09 -0.73 -9.79
CA ALA A 45 -1.03 -1.00 -10.87
C ALA A 45 -0.36 -0.99 -12.25
N ARG A 46 0.56 -0.06 -12.49
CA ARG A 46 1.31 0.04 -13.75
C ARG A 46 2.28 -1.13 -13.93
N ILE A 47 2.93 -1.57 -12.88
CA ILE A 47 3.80 -2.75 -12.90
C ILE A 47 2.98 -4.00 -13.19
N ALA A 48 1.88 -4.21 -12.49
CA ALA A 48 0.98 -5.35 -12.70
C ALA A 48 0.41 -5.37 -14.13
N GLN A 49 -0.02 -4.22 -14.65
CA GLN A 49 -0.48 -4.08 -16.02
C GLN A 49 0.62 -4.41 -17.03
N GLY A 50 1.83 -3.92 -16.80
CA GLY A 50 2.98 -4.18 -17.65
C GLY A 50 3.36 -5.65 -17.68
N ALA A 51 3.32 -6.32 -16.54
CA ALA A 51 3.56 -7.76 -16.43
C ALA A 51 2.46 -8.55 -17.14
N ALA A 52 1.19 -8.22 -16.94
CA ALA A 52 0.06 -8.91 -17.55
C ALA A 52 -0.01 -8.73 -19.07
N SER A 53 0.34 -7.55 -19.58
CA SER A 53 0.33 -7.24 -21.02
C SER A 53 1.59 -7.71 -21.76
N GLY A 54 2.61 -8.20 -21.05
CA GLY A 54 3.89 -8.54 -21.63
C GLY A 54 4.79 -7.35 -21.98
N SER A 55 4.39 -6.13 -21.61
CA SER A 55 5.23 -4.93 -21.78
C SER A 55 6.44 -4.93 -20.86
N LEU A 56 6.40 -5.69 -19.79
CA LEU A 56 7.52 -5.94 -18.87
C LEU A 56 7.93 -7.41 -18.94
N THR A 57 9.22 -7.65 -18.99
CA THR A 57 9.77 -9.00 -18.80
C THR A 57 9.69 -9.41 -17.33
N ALA A 58 9.81 -10.69 -17.04
CA ALA A 58 9.85 -11.19 -15.66
C ALA A 58 10.97 -10.54 -14.83
N LYS A 59 12.14 -10.34 -15.42
CA LYS A 59 13.28 -9.67 -14.77
C LYS A 59 13.00 -8.20 -14.48
N GLU A 60 12.36 -7.50 -15.42
CA GLU A 60 11.99 -6.09 -15.26
C GLU A 60 10.92 -5.92 -14.19
N THR A 61 9.93 -6.81 -14.16
CA THR A 61 8.90 -6.85 -13.11
C THR A 61 9.54 -7.05 -11.74
N GLN A 62 10.39 -8.05 -11.56
CA GLN A 62 11.10 -8.28 -10.31
C GLN A 62 11.97 -7.09 -9.88
N HIS A 63 12.62 -6.44 -10.84
CA HIS A 63 13.42 -5.25 -10.54
C HIS A 63 12.55 -4.11 -10.00
N LEU A 64 11.43 -3.84 -10.64
CA LEU A 64 10.50 -2.80 -10.22
C LEU A 64 9.84 -3.11 -8.88
N GLU A 65 9.51 -4.37 -8.62
CA GLU A 65 8.99 -4.81 -7.32
C GLU A 65 10.02 -4.61 -6.20
N LYS A 66 11.30 -4.85 -6.47
CA LYS A 66 12.38 -4.55 -5.52
C LYS A 66 12.53 -3.05 -5.26
N GLU A 67 12.33 -2.22 -6.27
CA GLU A 67 12.33 -0.76 -6.09
C GLU A 67 11.15 -0.33 -5.22
N GLN A 68 9.97 -0.89 -5.42
CA GLN A 68 8.80 -0.66 -4.55
C GLN A 68 9.12 -1.06 -3.10
N GLY A 69 9.68 -2.24 -2.89
CA GLY A 69 10.08 -2.71 -1.56
C GLY A 69 11.10 -1.79 -0.87
N ARG A 70 11.97 -1.14 -1.63
CA ARG A 70 12.88 -0.13 -1.07
C ARG A 70 12.16 1.14 -0.62
N ILE A 71 11.15 1.57 -1.39
CA ILE A 71 10.30 2.70 -1.02
C ILE A 71 9.52 2.37 0.24
N ASP A 72 8.87 1.20 0.30
CA ASP A 72 8.12 0.74 1.47
C ASP A 72 9.00 0.71 2.73
N ASN A 73 10.22 0.20 2.61
CA ASN A 73 11.19 0.18 3.71
C ASN A 73 11.62 1.59 4.14
N ALA A 74 11.83 2.49 3.18
CA ALA A 74 12.20 3.87 3.47
C ALA A 74 11.04 4.61 4.16
N GLU A 75 9.82 4.36 3.72
CA GLU A 75 8.61 4.91 4.35
C GLU A 75 8.41 4.38 5.76
N ALA A 76 8.57 3.07 5.96
CA ALA A 76 8.48 2.46 7.29
C ALA A 76 9.52 3.06 8.27
N LYS A 77 10.73 3.29 7.80
CA LYS A 77 11.78 3.97 8.59
C LYS A 77 11.42 5.41 8.91
N ALA A 78 10.90 6.13 7.94
CA ALA A 78 10.45 7.51 8.14
C ALA A 78 9.30 7.60 9.15
N LYS A 79 8.42 6.61 9.20
CA LYS A 79 7.30 6.54 10.15
C LYS A 79 7.71 6.05 11.55
N ALA A 80 8.88 5.44 11.70
CA ALA A 80 9.28 4.76 12.94
C ALA A 80 9.43 5.68 14.14
N ASP A 81 9.76 6.95 13.96
CA ASP A 81 9.87 7.94 15.01
C ASP A 81 8.55 8.69 15.33
N GLY A 82 7.47 8.33 14.65
CA GLY A 82 6.13 8.90 14.84
C GLY A 82 5.85 10.17 14.04
N THR A 83 6.81 10.67 13.24
CA THR A 83 6.62 11.86 12.42
C THR A 83 7.42 11.76 11.12
N VAL A 84 6.76 11.87 10.00
CA VAL A 84 7.44 11.95 8.69
C VAL A 84 7.73 13.41 8.38
N THR A 85 9.01 13.77 8.43
CA THR A 85 9.49 15.14 8.20
C THR A 85 9.33 15.56 6.74
N ALA A 86 9.40 16.87 6.49
CA ALA A 86 9.38 17.40 5.11
C ALA A 86 10.57 16.88 4.28
N LYS A 87 11.73 16.67 4.90
CA LYS A 87 12.91 16.08 4.26
C LYS A 87 12.66 14.64 3.85
N GLU A 88 12.09 13.82 4.73
CA GLU A 88 11.74 12.43 4.45
C GLU A 88 10.68 12.33 3.36
N ARG A 89 9.65 13.17 3.39
CA ARG A 89 8.64 13.23 2.33
C ARG A 89 9.26 13.55 0.96
N ARG A 90 10.18 14.48 0.90
CA ARG A 90 10.91 14.81 -0.33
C ARG A 90 11.79 13.67 -0.79
N HIS A 91 12.44 12.97 0.13
CA HIS A 91 13.24 11.79 -0.18
C HIS A 91 12.39 10.67 -0.77
N LEU A 92 11.28 10.34 -0.14
CA LEU A 92 10.33 9.34 -0.63
C LEU A 92 9.75 9.72 -2.00
N ALA A 93 9.38 10.98 -2.19
CA ALA A 93 8.91 11.49 -3.48
C ALA A 93 9.98 11.34 -4.57
N ALA A 94 11.24 11.63 -4.27
CA ALA A 94 12.35 11.47 -5.21
C ALA A 94 12.57 10.00 -5.60
N MET A 95 12.46 9.07 -4.65
CA MET A 95 12.52 7.63 -4.92
C MET A 95 11.37 7.21 -5.85
N GLN A 96 10.15 7.63 -5.57
CA GLN A 96 8.99 7.38 -6.40
C GLN A 96 9.12 7.98 -7.81
N ASP A 97 9.74 9.15 -7.95
CA ASP A 97 10.03 9.75 -9.25
C ASP A 97 10.99 8.89 -10.06
N GLY A 98 12.02 8.36 -9.41
CA GLY A 98 12.95 7.40 -10.01
C GLY A 98 12.24 6.17 -10.54
N THR A 99 11.47 5.51 -9.67
CA THR A 99 10.71 4.30 -10.02
C THR A 99 9.66 4.57 -11.12
N SER A 100 8.99 5.72 -11.09
CA SER A 100 8.04 6.10 -12.16
C SER A 100 8.71 6.22 -13.53
N ARG A 101 9.91 6.80 -13.59
CA ARG A 101 10.71 6.86 -14.83
C ARG A 101 11.15 5.47 -15.28
N ASP A 102 11.53 4.61 -14.36
CA ASP A 102 11.94 3.24 -14.66
C ASP A 102 10.78 2.39 -15.17
N ILE A 103 9.61 2.48 -14.56
CA ILE A 103 8.39 1.83 -15.06
C ILE A 103 8.11 2.27 -16.50
N HIS A 104 8.14 3.59 -16.76
CA HIS A 104 7.90 4.12 -18.09
C HIS A 104 8.92 3.58 -19.09
N ARG A 105 10.21 3.71 -18.79
CA ARG A 105 11.30 3.26 -19.66
C ARG A 105 11.21 1.78 -19.97
N LYS A 106 10.97 0.94 -18.96
CA LYS A 106 10.90 -0.52 -19.13
C LYS A 106 9.65 -0.96 -19.89
N LYS A 107 8.52 -0.30 -19.72
CA LYS A 107 7.30 -0.59 -20.49
C LYS A 107 7.39 -0.15 -21.95
N HIS A 108 8.29 0.75 -22.30
CA HIS A 108 8.44 1.30 -23.65
C HIS A 108 9.79 0.97 -24.30
N ASN A 109 10.53 0.01 -23.77
CA ASN A 109 11.72 -0.50 -24.42
C ASN A 109 11.37 -1.60 -25.44
N ALA A 110 12.36 -2.05 -26.21
CA ALA A 110 12.18 -3.11 -27.20
C ALA A 110 12.07 -4.52 -26.58
N ARG A 111 12.20 -4.65 -25.26
CA ARG A 111 12.10 -5.92 -24.54
C ARG A 111 10.66 -6.17 -24.15
N THR A 112 10.17 -7.34 -24.48
CA THR A 112 8.84 -7.80 -24.08
C THR A 112 8.96 -9.18 -23.43
N ALA A 113 7.94 -9.60 -22.72
CA ALA A 113 7.91 -10.93 -22.09
C ALA A 113 8.05 -12.08 -23.11
N SER A 114 7.71 -11.82 -24.37
CA SER A 114 7.81 -12.78 -25.49
C SER A 114 9.15 -12.70 -26.23
N ALA A 115 9.99 -11.72 -25.96
CA ALA A 115 11.30 -11.62 -26.58
C ALA A 115 12.26 -12.58 -25.88
N PRO A 116 13.05 -13.38 -26.64
CA PRO A 116 14.13 -14.15 -26.04
C PRO A 116 15.12 -13.20 -25.40
N GLY A 117 15.35 -13.42 -24.11
CA GLY A 117 16.24 -12.59 -23.28
C GLY A 117 17.72 -12.82 -23.58
#